data_f44172cc1f8ec41f87c10af451003aac
#
_entry.id   f44172cc1f8ec41f87c10af451003aac
#
_cell.length_a   1.000
_cell.length_b   1.000
_cell.length_c   1.000
_cell.angle_alpha   90.00
_cell.angle_beta   90.00
_cell.angle_gamma   90.00
#
_symmetry.space_group_name_H-M   'P 1'
#
loop_
_entity.id
_entity.type
_entity.pdbx_description
1 polymer ?
#
loop_
_entity_poly.entity_id
_entity_poly.type
_entity_poly.pdbx_seq_one_letter_code
_entity_poly.pdbx_strand_id
1 'polypeptide(L)'
;MQSSNLKYLPAVSKHDLRYQICVSGAARGDSVDTGKLLAEEVGREIVRRGHLVTSGATRGLPYYAAAAAKKEGGRDISSIGFSPAASRLAHVKKYQLPLDVFDTVVFTGFEYTGRNLLLIRSSDAVVMIGGRIGTLNELTIAIEERKPIGVMLGSGGMTEEVEHVLKAAKRARTGIIFDHDPVALVDKLIELIETKSSKLPDPMAEI
;
A
#
# COMPACT_ATOMS: atom_id res chain seq x y z
N MET A 1 38.10 25.06 10.63
CA MET A 1 37.26 23.84 10.45
C MET A 1 36.20 24.18 9.44
N GLN A 2 36.26 23.57 8.27
CA GLN A 2 35.44 23.89 7.13
C GLN A 2 34.02 23.39 7.38
N SER A 3 33.05 24.32 7.29
CA SER A 3 31.62 23.98 7.21
C SER A 3 31.41 23.20 5.90
N SER A 4 31.19 21.89 6.04
CA SER A 4 30.94 20.98 4.94
C SER A 4 29.64 21.35 4.21
N ASN A 5 29.79 21.54 2.91
CA ASN A 5 28.78 21.77 1.91
C ASN A 5 27.64 20.72 1.96
N LEU A 6 26.59 21.01 2.69
CA LEU A 6 25.29 20.38 2.54
C LEU A 6 24.43 21.11 1.48
N LYS A 7 25.08 21.74 0.52
CA LYS A 7 24.44 22.31 -0.66
C LYS A 7 24.34 21.22 -1.71
N TYR A 8 23.18 20.85 -2.10
CA TYR A 8 22.75 20.00 -3.21
C TYR A 8 22.09 18.68 -2.80
N LEU A 9 20.95 18.80 -2.10
CA LEU A 9 19.84 17.95 -2.49
C LEU A 9 19.05 18.76 -3.51
N PRO A 10 18.93 18.32 -4.77
CA PRO A 10 18.07 18.98 -5.72
C PRO A 10 16.65 19.03 -5.13
N ALA A 11 16.00 20.18 -5.22
CA ALA A 11 14.58 20.28 -4.88
C ALA A 11 13.86 19.19 -5.68
N VAL A 12 13.37 18.16 -5.01
CA VAL A 12 12.59 17.11 -5.65
C VAL A 12 11.30 17.77 -6.12
N SER A 13 11.12 17.88 -7.43
CA SER A 13 9.88 18.38 -8.00
C SER A 13 8.72 17.51 -7.48
N LYS A 14 7.58 18.10 -7.14
CA LYS A 14 6.37 17.34 -6.77
C LYS A 14 5.98 16.30 -7.83
N HIS A 15 6.35 16.53 -9.10
CA HIS A 15 6.11 15.64 -10.22
C HIS A 15 7.08 14.44 -10.28
N ASP A 16 8.19 14.47 -9.52
CA ASP A 16 9.20 13.41 -9.52
C ASP A 16 8.99 12.40 -8.36
N LEU A 17 8.05 12.68 -7.45
CA LEU A 17 7.76 11.80 -6.32
C LEU A 17 6.85 10.64 -6.74
N ARG A 18 7.38 9.41 -6.63
CA ARG A 18 6.61 8.18 -6.79
C ARG A 18 6.09 7.73 -5.43
N TYR A 19 4.78 7.85 -5.21
CA TYR A 19 4.17 7.36 -3.97
C TYR A 19 4.17 5.84 -3.91
N GLN A 20 4.36 5.30 -2.72
CA GLN A 20 4.24 3.89 -2.40
C GLN A 20 2.85 3.61 -1.86
N ILE A 21 1.99 3.00 -2.66
CA ILE A 21 0.61 2.73 -2.29
C ILE A 21 0.47 1.25 -1.94
N CYS A 22 0.16 0.97 -0.67
CA CYS A 22 -0.04 -0.40 -0.20
C CYS A 22 -1.38 -0.95 -0.70
N VAL A 23 -1.36 -2.12 -1.32
CA VAL A 23 -2.56 -2.91 -1.55
C VAL A 23 -2.65 -4.00 -0.49
N SER A 24 -3.58 -3.81 0.45
CA SER A 24 -3.94 -4.73 1.52
C SER A 24 -5.20 -5.49 1.14
N GLY A 25 -5.24 -6.80 1.32
CA GLY A 25 -6.42 -7.57 0.92
C GLY A 25 -6.35 -9.05 1.27
N ALA A 26 -7.40 -9.77 0.85
CA ALA A 26 -7.53 -11.20 1.10
C ALA A 26 -6.43 -12.00 0.41
N ALA A 27 -5.70 -12.79 1.19
CA ALA A 27 -4.73 -13.75 0.65
C ALA A 27 -5.40 -15.07 0.19
N ARG A 28 -6.62 -15.35 0.66
CA ARG A 28 -7.43 -16.55 0.35
C ARG A 28 -8.89 -16.36 0.78
N GLY A 29 -9.78 -17.22 0.32
CA GLY A 29 -11.21 -17.23 0.62
C GLY A 29 -12.03 -16.50 -0.45
N ASP A 30 -13.35 -16.50 -0.28
CA ASP A 30 -14.33 -16.08 -1.31
C ASP A 30 -14.13 -14.65 -1.83
N SER A 31 -13.66 -13.74 -0.97
CA SER A 31 -13.36 -12.37 -1.38
C SER A 31 -12.17 -12.26 -2.36
N VAL A 32 -11.37 -13.34 -2.56
CA VAL A 32 -10.35 -13.35 -3.60
C VAL A 32 -10.99 -13.43 -4.98
N ASP A 33 -12.00 -14.27 -5.15
CA ASP A 33 -12.69 -14.43 -6.44
C ASP A 33 -13.48 -13.16 -6.78
N THR A 34 -14.19 -12.60 -5.81
CA THR A 34 -14.97 -11.37 -5.97
C THR A 34 -14.10 -10.16 -6.26
N GLY A 35 -12.98 -10.02 -5.54
CA GLY A 35 -12.12 -8.83 -5.59
C GLY A 35 -11.00 -8.89 -6.63
N LYS A 36 -10.79 -10.01 -7.33
CA LYS A 36 -9.64 -10.19 -8.23
C LYS A 36 -9.52 -9.11 -9.29
N LEU A 37 -10.58 -8.87 -10.07
CA LEU A 37 -10.57 -7.88 -11.15
C LEU A 37 -10.38 -6.45 -10.59
N LEU A 38 -10.98 -6.16 -9.43
CA LEU A 38 -10.80 -4.88 -8.75
C LEU A 38 -9.35 -4.69 -8.31
N ALA A 39 -8.71 -5.72 -7.75
CA ALA A 39 -7.31 -5.67 -7.34
C ALA A 39 -6.37 -5.48 -8.54
N GLU A 40 -6.61 -6.18 -9.63
CA GLU A 40 -5.84 -6.02 -10.87
C GLU A 40 -5.97 -4.59 -11.42
N GLU A 41 -7.18 -4.01 -11.41
CA GLU A 41 -7.39 -2.65 -11.90
C GLU A 41 -6.74 -1.61 -10.97
N VAL A 42 -6.89 -1.73 -9.64
CA VAL A 42 -6.19 -0.88 -8.68
C VAL A 42 -4.67 -0.91 -8.91
N GLY A 43 -4.10 -2.10 -9.11
CA GLY A 43 -2.66 -2.24 -9.38
C GLY A 43 -2.23 -1.54 -10.66
N ARG A 44 -2.99 -1.68 -11.75
CA ARG A 44 -2.76 -0.98 -13.02
C ARG A 44 -2.83 0.54 -12.85
N GLU A 45 -3.90 1.00 -12.22
CA GLU A 45 -4.15 2.44 -12.09
C GLU A 45 -3.11 3.16 -11.22
N ILE A 46 -2.60 2.52 -10.17
CA ILE A 46 -1.49 3.05 -9.37
C ILE A 46 -0.26 3.29 -10.27
N VAL A 47 0.08 2.33 -11.12
CA VAL A 47 1.27 2.43 -11.99
C VAL A 47 1.04 3.38 -13.16
N ARG A 48 -0.15 3.41 -13.76
CA ARG A 48 -0.49 4.39 -14.82
C ARG A 48 -0.33 5.83 -14.38
N ARG A 49 -0.52 6.09 -13.08
CA ARG A 49 -0.31 7.41 -12.46
C ARG A 49 1.14 7.65 -12.01
N GLY A 50 2.06 6.75 -12.36
CA GLY A 50 3.48 6.88 -12.07
C GLY A 50 3.89 6.43 -10.67
N HIS A 51 3.03 5.76 -9.92
CA HIS A 51 3.28 5.35 -8.54
C HIS A 51 3.65 3.88 -8.41
N LEU A 52 3.94 3.41 -7.18
CA LEU A 52 4.40 2.06 -6.87
C LEU A 52 3.36 1.31 -6.05
N VAL A 53 3.14 0.04 -6.39
CA VAL A 53 2.39 -0.88 -5.53
C VAL A 53 3.31 -1.47 -4.47
N THR A 54 2.95 -1.33 -3.20
CA THR A 54 3.55 -2.11 -2.11
C THR A 54 2.56 -3.15 -1.62
N SER A 55 3.04 -4.28 -1.14
CA SER A 55 2.17 -5.31 -0.57
C SER A 55 2.92 -6.24 0.38
N GLY A 56 2.18 -7.08 1.06
CA GLY A 56 2.72 -8.04 2.00
C GLY A 56 3.47 -9.22 1.41
N ALA A 57 3.82 -9.21 0.13
CA ALA A 57 4.46 -10.30 -0.59
C ALA A 57 3.74 -11.65 -0.39
N THR A 58 2.40 -11.63 -0.42
CA THR A 58 1.54 -12.80 -0.20
C THR A 58 0.81 -13.21 -1.49
N ARG A 59 -0.09 -14.18 -1.38
CA ARG A 59 -1.02 -14.61 -2.43
C ARG A 59 -2.29 -13.76 -2.43
N GLY A 60 -3.24 -14.08 -3.30
CA GLY A 60 -4.57 -13.50 -3.36
C GLY A 60 -4.61 -12.09 -3.92
N LEU A 61 -5.43 -11.21 -3.38
CA LEU A 61 -5.66 -9.87 -3.94
C LEU A 61 -4.41 -8.99 -4.00
N PRO A 62 -3.53 -8.95 -2.99
CA PRO A 62 -2.27 -8.24 -3.08
C PRO A 62 -1.32 -8.77 -4.19
N TYR A 63 -1.35 -10.07 -4.44
CA TYR A 63 -0.61 -10.69 -5.54
C TYR A 63 -1.14 -10.25 -6.91
N TYR A 64 -2.47 -10.26 -7.10
CA TYR A 64 -3.07 -9.84 -8.37
C TYR A 64 -2.84 -8.36 -8.67
N ALA A 65 -2.90 -7.50 -7.66
CA ALA A 65 -2.55 -6.09 -7.81
C ALA A 65 -1.08 -5.91 -8.21
N ALA A 66 -0.15 -6.59 -7.54
CA ALA A 66 1.27 -6.54 -7.86
C ALA A 66 1.58 -7.10 -9.27
N ALA A 67 0.90 -8.20 -9.68
CA ALA A 67 1.05 -8.79 -11.00
C ALA A 67 0.59 -7.83 -12.10
N ALA A 68 -0.54 -7.16 -11.90
CA ALA A 68 -1.08 -6.18 -12.84
C ALA A 68 -0.18 -4.93 -12.90
N ALA A 69 0.30 -4.44 -11.76
CA ALA A 69 1.25 -3.36 -11.65
C ALA A 69 2.55 -3.64 -12.43
N LYS A 70 3.14 -4.81 -12.22
CA LYS A 70 4.36 -5.24 -12.91
C LYS A 70 4.16 -5.33 -14.43
N LYS A 71 3.02 -5.87 -14.87
CA LYS A 71 2.69 -5.96 -16.30
C LYS A 71 2.54 -4.56 -16.93
N GLU A 72 1.90 -3.63 -16.23
CA GLU A 72 1.70 -2.25 -16.70
C GLU A 72 3.00 -1.46 -16.72
N GLY A 73 3.84 -1.56 -15.69
CA GLY A 73 5.11 -0.84 -15.55
C GLY A 73 6.22 -1.32 -16.48
N GLY A 74 6.07 -2.52 -17.06
CA GLY A 74 7.04 -3.05 -18.01
C GLY A 74 8.41 -3.32 -17.40
N ARG A 75 9.42 -2.50 -17.73
CA ARG A 75 10.80 -2.63 -17.20
C ARG A 75 11.07 -1.78 -15.96
N ASP A 76 10.16 -0.85 -15.64
CA ASP A 76 10.32 0.02 -14.48
C ASP A 76 9.91 -0.72 -13.20
N ILE A 77 10.51 -0.33 -12.07
CA ILE A 77 10.07 -0.83 -10.76
C ILE A 77 8.64 -0.34 -10.51
N SER A 78 7.73 -1.27 -10.33
CA SER A 78 6.28 -1.03 -10.17
C SER A 78 5.72 -1.69 -8.93
N SER A 79 6.41 -2.72 -8.39
CA SER A 79 5.92 -3.50 -7.26
C SER A 79 7.02 -3.86 -6.26
N ILE A 80 6.74 -3.62 -4.98
CA ILE A 80 7.63 -3.92 -3.86
C ILE A 80 6.90 -4.84 -2.87
N GLY A 81 7.46 -6.01 -2.62
CA GLY A 81 6.93 -6.95 -1.65
C GLY A 81 7.60 -6.83 -0.28
N PHE A 82 6.83 -6.77 0.79
CA PHE A 82 7.35 -6.87 2.16
C PHE A 82 7.09 -8.28 2.69
N SER A 83 8.14 -9.09 2.79
CA SER A 83 8.05 -10.48 3.22
C SER A 83 8.07 -10.62 4.74
N PRO A 84 7.26 -11.54 5.32
CA PRO A 84 7.37 -11.90 6.74
C PRO A 84 8.66 -12.70 7.05
N ALA A 85 9.27 -13.29 6.02
CA ALA A 85 10.47 -14.13 6.15
C ALA A 85 11.75 -13.30 6.30
N ALA A 86 12.76 -13.87 6.93
CA ALA A 86 14.08 -13.27 7.09
C ALA A 86 15.01 -13.49 5.87
N SER A 87 14.60 -14.28 4.89
CA SER A 87 15.39 -14.57 3.69
C SER A 87 14.54 -15.06 2.54
N ARG A 88 15.07 -14.97 1.31
CA ARG A 88 14.45 -15.55 0.11
C ARG A 88 14.16 -17.06 0.28
N LEU A 89 15.09 -17.80 0.84
CA LEU A 89 14.91 -19.23 1.05
C LEU A 89 13.76 -19.52 2.01
N ALA A 90 13.69 -18.81 3.14
CA ALA A 90 12.59 -18.94 4.10
C ALA A 90 11.25 -18.54 3.47
N HIS A 91 11.21 -17.45 2.69
CA HIS A 91 10.01 -17.00 1.99
C HIS A 91 9.42 -18.09 1.09
N VAL A 92 10.26 -18.72 0.27
CA VAL A 92 9.82 -19.75 -0.68
C VAL A 92 9.58 -21.10 0.01
N LYS A 93 10.48 -21.55 0.89
CA LYS A 93 10.43 -22.92 1.44
C LYS A 93 9.57 -23.03 2.69
N LYS A 94 9.69 -22.09 3.66
CA LYS A 94 8.92 -22.11 4.91
C LYS A 94 7.51 -21.52 4.71
N TYR A 95 7.41 -20.33 4.09
CA TYR A 95 6.15 -19.62 3.93
C TYR A 95 5.40 -19.98 2.65
N GLN A 96 6.07 -20.60 1.67
CA GLN A 96 5.52 -21.00 0.37
C GLN A 96 4.85 -19.81 -0.37
N LEU A 97 5.49 -18.65 -0.32
CA LEU A 97 4.99 -17.41 -0.90
C LEU A 97 5.63 -17.12 -2.27
N PRO A 98 4.92 -16.41 -3.18
CA PRO A 98 5.39 -16.11 -4.52
C PRO A 98 6.42 -14.97 -4.53
N LEU A 99 7.31 -14.96 -5.55
CA LEU A 99 8.28 -13.89 -5.80
C LEU A 99 8.12 -13.27 -7.21
N ASP A 100 7.45 -13.96 -8.11
CA ASP A 100 7.44 -13.70 -9.54
C ASP A 100 6.82 -12.36 -9.95
N VAL A 101 5.91 -11.83 -9.14
CA VAL A 101 5.18 -10.57 -9.41
C VAL A 101 5.81 -9.34 -8.76
N PHE A 102 6.86 -9.52 -7.97
CA PHE A 102 7.54 -8.40 -7.30
C PHE A 102 8.85 -8.06 -8.01
N ASP A 103 9.08 -6.78 -8.28
CA ASP A 103 10.36 -6.31 -8.83
C ASP A 103 11.44 -6.34 -7.77
N THR A 104 11.08 -6.06 -6.52
CA THR A 104 11.94 -6.25 -5.36
C THR A 104 11.17 -6.76 -4.14
N VAL A 105 11.88 -7.44 -3.22
CA VAL A 105 11.29 -7.94 -1.98
C VAL A 105 12.18 -7.61 -0.80
N VAL A 106 11.59 -6.95 0.20
CA VAL A 106 12.19 -6.68 1.50
C VAL A 106 11.90 -7.86 2.43
N PHE A 107 12.93 -8.60 2.85
CA PHE A 107 12.81 -9.71 3.79
C PHE A 107 12.93 -9.19 5.22
N THR A 108 11.79 -8.97 5.88
CA THR A 108 11.76 -8.29 7.18
C THR A 108 12.16 -9.17 8.35
N GLY A 109 11.87 -10.46 8.31
CA GLY A 109 12.12 -11.39 9.41
C GLY A 109 11.18 -11.24 10.62
N PHE A 110 10.18 -10.38 10.53
CA PHE A 110 9.27 -10.04 11.65
C PHE A 110 7.93 -10.77 11.62
N GLU A 111 7.86 -11.92 10.96
CA GLU A 111 6.62 -12.69 10.78
C GLU A 111 5.50 -11.82 10.17
N TYR A 112 4.23 -12.24 10.23
CA TYR A 112 3.15 -11.49 9.57
C TYR A 112 2.82 -10.17 10.28
N THR A 113 2.68 -10.19 11.59
CA THR A 113 2.23 -9.01 12.36
C THR A 113 3.26 -7.88 12.36
N GLY A 114 4.52 -8.20 12.62
CA GLY A 114 5.58 -7.18 12.61
C GLY A 114 5.86 -6.66 11.20
N ARG A 115 5.74 -7.51 10.17
CA ARG A 115 5.84 -7.10 8.77
C ARG A 115 4.73 -6.11 8.39
N ASN A 116 3.50 -6.28 8.88
CA ASN A 116 2.40 -5.36 8.61
C ASN A 116 2.73 -3.93 9.03
N LEU A 117 3.34 -3.76 10.22
CA LEU A 117 3.77 -2.44 10.70
C LEU A 117 4.80 -1.81 9.74
N LEU A 118 5.81 -2.58 9.33
CA LEU A 118 6.85 -2.09 8.40
C LEU A 118 6.26 -1.74 7.03
N LEU A 119 5.38 -2.58 6.50
CA LEU A 119 4.69 -2.34 5.24
C LEU A 119 3.89 -1.03 5.26
N ILE A 120 3.03 -0.86 6.26
CA ILE A 120 2.16 0.32 6.35
C ILE A 120 2.97 1.60 6.58
N ARG A 121 4.01 1.57 7.44
CA ARG A 121 4.89 2.72 7.66
C ARG A 121 5.66 3.13 6.41
N SER A 122 6.11 2.16 5.63
CA SER A 122 6.84 2.39 4.37
C SER A 122 5.94 2.85 3.21
N SER A 123 4.63 2.85 3.38
CA SER A 123 3.68 3.26 2.34
C SER A 123 3.12 4.65 2.62
N ASP A 124 2.83 5.42 1.55
CA ASP A 124 2.22 6.75 1.65
C ASP A 124 0.71 6.67 1.85
N ALA A 125 0.09 5.61 1.33
CA ALA A 125 -1.34 5.33 1.47
C ALA A 125 -1.61 3.82 1.42
N VAL A 126 -2.84 3.43 1.77
CA VAL A 126 -3.30 2.04 1.77
C VAL A 126 -4.60 1.91 1.01
N VAL A 127 -4.68 0.97 0.05
CA VAL A 127 -5.93 0.51 -0.56
C VAL A 127 -6.30 -0.84 0.04
N MET A 128 -7.51 -0.94 0.57
CA MET A 128 -8.07 -2.16 1.14
C MET A 128 -9.03 -2.81 0.16
N ILE A 129 -8.84 -4.11 -0.13
CA ILE A 129 -9.67 -4.88 -1.06
C ILE A 129 -10.04 -6.21 -0.39
N GLY A 130 -11.32 -6.40 -0.07
CA GLY A 130 -11.80 -7.57 0.65
C GLY A 130 -11.09 -7.74 1.99
N GLY A 131 -10.60 -8.93 2.26
CA GLY A 131 -9.69 -9.16 3.38
C GLY A 131 -10.33 -9.81 4.59
N ARG A 132 -9.46 -10.15 5.56
CA ARG A 132 -9.82 -10.79 6.81
C ARG A 132 -9.02 -10.17 7.97
N ILE A 133 -8.70 -10.94 9.01
CA ILE A 133 -8.04 -10.42 10.24
C ILE A 133 -6.69 -9.73 9.97
N GLY A 134 -5.91 -10.20 8.98
CA GLY A 134 -4.66 -9.54 8.59
C GLY A 134 -4.89 -8.15 8.00
N THR A 135 -5.91 -8.03 7.14
CA THR A 135 -6.33 -6.75 6.56
C THR A 135 -6.89 -5.81 7.63
N LEU A 136 -7.63 -6.33 8.63
CA LEU A 136 -8.06 -5.55 9.79
C LEU A 136 -6.84 -5.03 10.59
N ASN A 137 -5.82 -5.84 10.80
CA ASN A 137 -4.60 -5.40 11.48
C ASN A 137 -3.87 -4.30 10.69
N GLU A 138 -3.77 -4.43 9.37
CA GLU A 138 -3.18 -3.39 8.50
C GLU A 138 -4.03 -2.10 8.52
N LEU A 139 -5.39 -2.20 8.55
CA LEU A 139 -6.30 -1.06 8.71
C LEU A 139 -6.05 -0.31 10.02
N THR A 140 -5.99 -1.03 11.14
CA THR A 140 -5.79 -0.39 12.45
C THR A 140 -4.43 0.32 12.53
N ILE A 141 -3.37 -0.27 11.98
CA ILE A 141 -2.08 0.38 11.87
C ILE A 141 -2.17 1.64 10.99
N ALA A 142 -2.82 1.56 9.82
CA ALA A 142 -2.97 2.70 8.92
C ALA A 142 -3.73 3.86 9.56
N ILE A 143 -4.77 3.58 10.36
CA ILE A 143 -5.51 4.58 11.13
C ILE A 143 -4.60 5.27 12.17
N GLU A 144 -3.85 4.49 12.95
CA GLU A 144 -2.95 5.05 13.99
C GLU A 144 -1.79 5.84 13.36
N GLU A 145 -1.23 5.39 12.24
CA GLU A 145 -0.18 6.08 11.49
C GLU A 145 -0.75 7.24 10.62
N ARG A 146 -2.08 7.49 10.71
CA ARG A 146 -2.78 8.56 9.97
C ARG A 146 -2.55 8.51 8.46
N LYS A 147 -2.38 7.31 7.89
CA LYS A 147 -2.23 7.14 6.44
C LYS A 147 -3.54 7.45 5.72
N PRO A 148 -3.52 8.00 4.51
CA PRO A 148 -4.66 7.97 3.59
C PRO A 148 -5.10 6.53 3.33
N ILE A 149 -6.40 6.26 3.38
CA ILE A 149 -6.95 4.91 3.20
C ILE A 149 -8.04 4.95 2.14
N GLY A 150 -7.92 4.10 1.12
CA GLY A 150 -8.96 3.81 0.15
C GLY A 150 -9.60 2.47 0.48
N VAL A 151 -10.92 2.40 0.57
CA VAL A 151 -11.70 1.18 0.80
C VAL A 151 -12.46 0.83 -0.47
N MET A 152 -12.10 -0.31 -1.09
CA MET A 152 -12.75 -0.80 -2.30
C MET A 152 -14.04 -1.49 -1.95
N LEU A 153 -15.15 -0.80 -2.07
CA LEU A 153 -16.50 -1.33 -1.82
C LEU A 153 -16.87 -2.39 -2.85
N GLY A 154 -17.70 -3.36 -2.43
CA GLY A 154 -18.11 -4.48 -3.27
C GLY A 154 -17.03 -5.56 -3.45
N SER A 155 -15.90 -5.44 -2.78
CA SER A 155 -14.85 -6.46 -2.80
C SER A 155 -15.03 -7.54 -1.72
N GLY A 156 -16.03 -7.38 -0.83
CA GLY A 156 -16.39 -8.31 0.22
C GLY A 156 -15.42 -8.34 1.41
N GLY A 157 -15.72 -9.19 2.39
CA GLY A 157 -14.83 -9.38 3.55
C GLY A 157 -14.72 -8.15 4.45
N MET A 158 -13.52 -7.88 4.96
CA MET A 158 -13.29 -6.80 5.94
C MET A 158 -13.62 -5.39 5.42
N THR A 159 -13.61 -5.16 4.10
CA THR A 159 -13.95 -3.84 3.54
C THR A 159 -15.39 -3.43 3.82
N GLU A 160 -16.30 -4.38 3.92
CA GLU A 160 -17.71 -4.12 4.24
C GLU A 160 -17.92 -3.75 5.73
N GLU A 161 -16.96 -4.08 6.59
CA GLU A 161 -17.04 -3.85 8.03
C GLU A 161 -16.27 -2.60 8.51
N VAL A 162 -15.55 -1.92 7.61
CA VAL A 162 -14.69 -0.78 7.98
C VAL A 162 -15.48 0.31 8.70
N GLU A 163 -16.69 0.65 8.25
CA GLU A 163 -17.52 1.66 8.90
C GLU A 163 -17.95 1.24 10.32
N HIS A 164 -18.28 -0.03 10.52
CA HIS A 164 -18.63 -0.56 11.84
C HIS A 164 -17.42 -0.49 12.79
N VAL A 165 -16.22 -0.84 12.31
CA VAL A 165 -14.98 -0.77 13.08
C VAL A 165 -14.70 0.68 13.50
N LEU A 166 -14.78 1.64 12.58
CA LEU A 166 -14.58 3.07 12.86
C LEU A 166 -15.56 3.58 13.90
N LYS A 167 -16.84 3.25 13.76
CA LYS A 167 -17.90 3.60 14.70
C LYS A 167 -17.63 3.02 16.09
N ALA A 168 -17.31 1.74 16.18
CA ALA A 168 -17.01 1.06 17.44
C ALA A 168 -15.77 1.65 18.12
N ALA A 169 -14.74 2.00 17.35
CA ALA A 169 -13.52 2.62 17.82
C ALA A 169 -13.64 4.13 18.10
N LYS A 170 -14.81 4.73 17.86
CA LYS A 170 -15.04 6.19 17.96
C LYS A 170 -14.04 7.00 17.14
N ARG A 171 -13.67 6.51 15.96
CA ARG A 171 -12.77 7.18 15.02
C ARG A 171 -13.53 7.88 13.91
N ALA A 172 -13.09 9.08 13.53
CA ALA A 172 -13.64 9.81 12.40
C ALA A 172 -13.23 9.16 11.07
N ARG A 173 -14.04 9.35 10.01
CA ARG A 173 -13.74 8.91 8.63
C ARG A 173 -12.67 9.79 7.95
N THR A 174 -12.10 10.76 8.64
CA THR A 174 -11.11 11.69 8.07
C THR A 174 -9.92 10.93 7.49
N GLY A 175 -9.64 11.15 6.21
CA GLY A 175 -8.55 10.47 5.50
C GLY A 175 -8.89 9.08 4.99
N ILE A 176 -10.18 8.69 5.03
CA ILE A 176 -10.66 7.40 4.50
C ILE A 176 -11.67 7.66 3.38
N ILE A 177 -11.42 7.06 2.23
CA ILE A 177 -12.23 7.16 1.01
C ILE A 177 -12.89 5.81 0.78
N PHE A 178 -14.16 5.80 0.41
CA PHE A 178 -14.93 4.62 0.04
C PHE A 178 -15.40 4.79 -1.40
N ASP A 179 -15.11 3.81 -2.26
CA ASP A 179 -15.56 3.84 -3.64
C ASP A 179 -15.74 2.42 -4.19
N HIS A 180 -16.66 2.26 -5.16
CA HIS A 180 -16.86 1.03 -5.93
C HIS A 180 -16.01 1.00 -7.20
N ASP A 181 -15.56 2.16 -7.68
CA ASP A 181 -14.76 2.30 -8.88
C ASP A 181 -13.26 2.37 -8.53
N PRO A 182 -12.44 1.40 -8.97
CA PRO A 182 -11.01 1.37 -8.69
C PRO A 182 -10.25 2.58 -9.26
N VAL A 183 -10.68 3.13 -10.40
CA VAL A 183 -10.06 4.31 -11.02
C VAL A 183 -10.31 5.53 -10.14
N ALA A 184 -11.59 5.79 -9.81
CA ALA A 184 -11.98 6.91 -8.96
C ALA A 184 -11.37 6.80 -7.55
N LEU A 185 -11.26 5.59 -7.00
CA LEU A 185 -10.64 5.35 -5.69
C LEU A 185 -9.18 5.76 -5.69
N VAL A 186 -8.41 5.33 -6.70
CA VAL A 186 -6.98 5.63 -6.82
C VAL A 186 -6.77 7.14 -7.04
N ASP A 187 -7.56 7.79 -7.89
CA ASP A 187 -7.48 9.24 -8.13
C ASP A 187 -7.69 10.04 -6.84
N LYS A 188 -8.80 9.78 -6.13
CA LYS A 188 -9.12 10.45 -4.87
C LYS A 188 -8.06 10.20 -3.79
N LEU A 189 -7.46 8.99 -3.78
CA LEU A 189 -6.43 8.65 -2.82
C LEU A 189 -5.13 9.43 -3.08
N ILE A 190 -4.72 9.57 -4.34
CA ILE A 190 -3.55 10.35 -4.73
C ILE A 190 -3.76 11.83 -4.38
N GLU A 191 -4.92 12.40 -4.72
CA GLU A 191 -5.28 13.77 -4.34
C GLU A 191 -5.21 14.00 -2.82
N LEU A 192 -5.64 13.01 -2.04
CA LEU A 192 -5.56 13.07 -0.59
C LEU A 192 -4.11 13.01 -0.06
N ILE A 193 -3.22 12.22 -0.68
CA ILE A 193 -1.79 12.20 -0.36
C ILE A 193 -1.18 13.57 -0.62
N GLU A 194 -1.42 14.14 -1.80
CA GLU A 194 -0.89 15.45 -2.21
C GLU A 194 -1.36 16.57 -1.28
N THR A 195 -2.65 16.58 -0.93
CA THR A 195 -3.22 17.55 0.01
C THR A 195 -2.59 17.47 1.39
N LYS A 196 -2.25 16.27 1.87
CA LYS A 196 -1.55 16.09 3.14
C LYS A 196 -0.10 16.53 3.08
N SER A 197 0.59 16.16 2.01
CA SER A 197 1.99 16.52 1.79
C SER A 197 2.20 18.03 1.69
N SER A 198 1.24 18.76 1.12
CA SER A 198 1.29 20.22 1.02
C SER A 198 1.15 20.96 2.36
N LYS A 199 0.66 20.27 3.40
CA LYS A 199 0.48 20.83 4.76
C LYS A 199 1.66 20.53 5.69
N LEU A 200 2.62 19.71 5.25
CA LEU A 200 3.86 19.52 6.00
C LEU A 200 4.73 20.77 5.87
N PRO A 201 5.32 21.29 6.96
CA PRO A 201 6.29 22.37 6.86
C PRO A 201 7.43 21.92 5.94
N ASP A 202 7.91 22.86 5.11
CA ASP A 202 9.09 22.60 4.28
C ASP A 202 10.28 22.31 5.23
N PRO A 203 10.84 21.10 5.23
CA PRO A 203 11.96 20.77 6.11
C PRO A 203 13.20 21.60 5.84
N MET A 204 13.23 22.36 4.72
CA MET A 204 14.34 23.26 4.36
C MET A 204 14.03 24.72 4.71
N ALA A 205 12.82 25.06 5.20
CA ALA A 205 12.47 26.43 5.56
C ALA A 205 13.11 26.90 6.88
N GLU A 206 13.67 25.99 7.68
CA GLU A 206 14.30 26.27 8.98
C GLU A 206 15.85 26.19 8.96
N ILE A 207 16.48 26.09 7.77
CA ILE A 207 17.92 26.09 7.59
C ILE A 207 18.34 27.36 6.83
#